data_89b894e1c0c6393476512c3a075bae3b
#
_entry.id   89b894e1c0c6393476512c3a075bae3b
#
_cell.length_a   1.000
_cell.length_b   1.000
_cell.length_c   1.000
_cell.angle_alpha   90.00
_cell.angle_beta   90.00
_cell.angle_gamma   90.00
#
_symmetry.space_group_name_H-M   'P 1'
#
loop_
_entity.id
_entity.type
_entity.pdbx_description
1 polymer ?
#
loop_
_entity_poly.entity_id
_entity_poly.type
_entity_poly.pdbx_seq_one_letter_code
_entity_poly.pdbx_strand_id
1 'polypeptide(L)'
;MAADKLSTRHLLGIKDINRDDIELIFETADNFKDVINRPIKRVPSLRDITIANIFFENSTRTKLSFELAEKRLSADVVNFAASSSSVSKGETLIDTVNNILAMKVDMVVMRHPYAGAGQFLSRHIKAQIVNAGDGAHEHPTQALLDAFSIRQKLGSVAGKKVVIVGDILHSRVAISNILCLQKLGAEVMVCGPTTLIPKYISSLGVKVEHDLIKALNWCDVANMLRIQLERQDIKYFPSLREYAMMYGLNKQILNSLVKEIIVMHPGPINRGVEITSDVADSKQSIILEQVENGVAIRMAVLYLLASQRD
;
A
#
# COMPACT_ATOMS: atom_id res chain seq x y z
N MET A 1 -3.79 15.06 24.10
CA MET A 1 -2.40 15.26 23.63
C MET A 1 -2.23 14.32 22.45
N ALA A 2 -1.84 14.82 21.28
CA ALA A 2 -1.49 13.95 20.15
C ALA A 2 -0.32 13.05 20.58
N ALA A 3 -0.31 11.80 20.14
CA ALA A 3 0.78 10.88 20.44
C ALA A 3 2.04 11.35 19.74
N ASP A 4 3.14 11.55 20.46
CA ASP A 4 4.41 11.95 19.87
C ASP A 4 5.20 10.77 19.27
N LYS A 5 4.71 9.54 19.48
CA LYS A 5 5.35 8.28 19.03
C LYS A 5 4.28 7.28 18.60
N LEU A 6 4.63 6.41 17.67
CA LEU A 6 3.78 5.27 17.29
C LEU A 6 3.64 4.30 18.46
N SER A 7 2.47 3.67 18.57
CA SER A 7 2.19 2.65 19.58
C SER A 7 2.93 1.33 19.35
N THR A 8 3.54 1.14 18.18
CA THR A 8 4.22 -0.09 17.75
C THR A 8 5.67 0.17 17.36
N ARG A 9 6.53 -0.80 17.66
CA ARG A 9 7.96 -0.79 17.29
C ARG A 9 8.21 -1.10 15.81
N HIS A 10 7.28 -1.78 15.16
CA HIS A 10 7.38 -2.24 13.77
C HIS A 10 6.12 -1.83 13.01
N LEU A 11 6.19 -1.63 11.71
CA LEU A 11 5.00 -1.51 10.88
C LEU A 11 4.81 -2.81 10.07
N LEU A 12 4.16 -3.81 10.68
CA LEU A 12 3.96 -5.13 10.08
C LEU A 12 2.64 -5.23 9.33
N GLY A 13 1.59 -4.54 9.81
CA GLY A 13 0.28 -4.48 9.19
C GLY A 13 -0.54 -3.29 9.69
N ILE A 14 -1.61 -2.96 8.99
CA ILE A 14 -2.60 -1.97 9.45
C ILE A 14 -3.34 -2.50 10.69
N LYS A 15 -3.46 -3.82 10.80
CA LYS A 15 -4.09 -4.45 11.96
C LYS A 15 -3.43 -4.04 13.27
N ASP A 16 -2.12 -3.87 13.26
CA ASP A 16 -1.28 -3.68 14.45
C ASP A 16 -1.17 -2.22 14.92
N ILE A 17 -1.65 -1.26 14.14
CA ILE A 17 -1.66 0.17 14.47
C ILE A 17 -3.08 0.67 14.72
N ASN A 18 -3.22 1.67 15.57
CA ASN A 18 -4.51 2.29 15.88
C ASN A 18 -4.77 3.54 15.02
N ARG A 19 -5.91 4.21 15.23
CA ARG A 19 -6.27 5.41 14.51
C ARG A 19 -5.30 6.57 14.78
N ASP A 20 -4.88 6.74 16.02
CA ASP A 20 -3.99 7.84 16.41
C ASP A 20 -2.61 7.68 15.77
N ASP A 21 -2.11 6.44 15.63
CA ASP A 21 -0.90 6.15 14.86
C ASP A 21 -1.05 6.57 13.39
N ILE A 22 -2.19 6.28 12.77
CA ILE A 22 -2.46 6.65 11.37
C ILE A 22 -2.50 8.17 11.22
N GLU A 23 -3.17 8.88 12.12
CA GLU A 23 -3.24 10.35 12.09
C GLU A 23 -1.85 10.96 12.30
N LEU A 24 -1.04 10.44 13.25
CA LEU A 24 0.33 10.87 13.46
C LEU A 24 1.21 10.68 12.21
N ILE A 25 1.07 9.52 11.53
CA ILE A 25 1.76 9.28 10.26
C ILE A 25 1.32 10.30 9.21
N PHE A 26 0.04 10.64 9.16
CA PHE A 26 -0.50 11.60 8.20
C PHE A 26 -0.01 13.04 8.46
N GLU A 27 -0.02 13.48 9.71
CA GLU A 27 0.52 14.80 10.10
C GLU A 27 2.01 14.91 9.77
N THR A 28 2.76 13.85 10.07
CA THR A 28 4.18 13.79 9.73
C THR A 28 4.41 13.78 8.21
N ALA A 29 3.55 13.09 7.46
CA ALA A 29 3.62 13.03 6.00
C ALA A 29 3.27 14.39 5.34
N ASP A 30 2.35 15.19 5.92
CA ASP A 30 2.09 16.56 5.45
C ASP A 30 3.37 17.39 5.51
N ASN A 31 4.11 17.36 6.62
CA ASN A 31 5.37 18.07 6.77
C ASN A 31 6.41 17.58 5.74
N PHE A 32 6.50 16.29 5.48
CA PHE A 32 7.42 15.76 4.46
C PHE A 32 6.95 16.06 3.03
N LYS A 33 5.66 16.20 2.79
CA LYS A 33 5.15 16.63 1.49
C LYS A 33 5.65 18.05 1.15
N ASP A 34 5.68 18.95 2.13
CA ASP A 34 6.29 20.26 1.96
C ASP A 34 7.78 20.17 1.63
N VAL A 35 8.52 19.29 2.31
CA VAL A 35 9.95 19.05 2.02
C VAL A 35 10.16 18.56 0.59
N ILE A 36 9.32 17.62 0.12
CA ILE A 36 9.42 17.04 -1.23
C ILE A 36 9.27 18.13 -2.31
N ASN A 37 8.50 19.17 -2.04
CA ASN A 37 8.20 20.26 -2.98
C ASN A 37 9.23 21.39 -2.94
N ARG A 38 10.24 21.36 -2.02
CA ARG A 38 11.32 22.36 -1.95
C ARG A 38 12.39 22.11 -3.02
N PRO A 39 13.18 23.13 -3.38
CA PRO A 39 14.37 22.94 -4.22
C PRO A 39 15.35 21.93 -3.63
N ILE A 40 15.61 22.01 -2.31
CA ILE A 40 16.42 21.05 -1.54
C ILE A 40 15.47 20.06 -0.87
N LYS A 41 15.39 18.86 -1.43
CA LYS A 41 14.44 17.80 -1.03
C LYS A 41 15.00 16.81 0.00
N ARG A 42 16.05 17.20 0.72
CA ARG A 42 16.71 16.38 1.75
C ARG A 42 16.63 17.04 3.11
N VAL A 43 16.45 16.19 4.14
CA VAL A 43 16.53 16.55 5.55
C VAL A 43 17.44 15.56 6.27
N PRO A 44 18.24 15.98 7.27
CA PRO A 44 19.21 15.10 7.94
C PRO A 44 18.57 14.26 9.06
N SER A 45 17.28 13.91 8.94
CA SER A 45 16.51 13.30 10.04
C SER A 45 16.93 11.87 10.36
N LEU A 46 17.50 11.14 9.41
CA LEU A 46 17.99 9.78 9.59
C LEU A 46 19.50 9.65 9.24
N ARG A 47 20.28 10.73 9.47
CA ARG A 47 21.74 10.64 9.34
C ARG A 47 22.27 9.57 10.29
N ASP A 48 23.25 8.78 9.84
CA ASP A 48 23.88 7.71 10.58
C ASP A 48 22.94 6.51 10.90
N ILE A 49 21.78 6.43 10.23
CA ILE A 49 20.87 5.29 10.28
C ILE A 49 20.99 4.50 8.97
N THR A 50 21.30 3.21 9.08
CA THR A 50 21.38 2.30 7.94
C THR A 50 20.10 1.50 7.79
N ILE A 51 19.48 1.58 6.61
CA ILE A 51 18.24 0.87 6.27
C ILE A 51 18.52 -0.17 5.19
N ALA A 52 18.14 -1.42 5.42
CA ALA A 52 18.25 -2.48 4.42
C ALA A 52 16.89 -2.74 3.74
N ASN A 53 16.85 -2.56 2.43
CA ASN A 53 15.73 -2.98 1.59
C ASN A 53 15.92 -4.44 1.17
N ILE A 54 15.15 -5.36 1.75
CA ILE A 54 15.23 -6.81 1.52
C ILE A 54 14.00 -7.26 0.74
N PHE A 55 14.14 -7.41 -0.57
CA PHE A 55 13.04 -7.74 -1.46
C PHE A 55 13.19 -9.17 -2.02
N PHE A 56 12.34 -10.07 -1.55
CA PHE A 56 12.22 -11.46 -2.04
C PHE A 56 11.25 -11.61 -3.21
N GLU A 57 10.45 -10.58 -3.50
CA GLU A 57 9.61 -10.47 -4.70
C GLU A 57 10.03 -9.25 -5.54
N ASN A 58 9.87 -9.35 -6.85
CA ASN A 58 10.09 -8.21 -7.74
C ASN A 58 9.09 -7.07 -7.46
N SER A 59 9.61 -5.88 -7.22
CA SER A 59 8.79 -4.67 -7.04
C SER A 59 9.59 -3.41 -7.31
N THR A 60 9.58 -2.96 -8.55
CA THR A 60 10.33 -1.77 -8.96
C THR A 60 9.83 -0.50 -8.25
N ARG A 61 8.52 -0.22 -8.29
CA ARG A 61 7.96 1.01 -7.71
C ARG A 61 8.10 1.08 -6.19
N THR A 62 7.75 0.01 -5.48
CA THR A 62 7.83 0.00 -4.01
C THR A 62 9.26 0.18 -3.55
N LYS A 63 10.21 -0.54 -4.18
CA LYS A 63 11.64 -0.42 -3.88
C LYS A 63 12.14 1.00 -4.14
N LEU A 64 11.90 1.55 -5.34
CA LEU A 64 12.31 2.91 -5.68
C LEU A 64 11.71 3.97 -4.75
N SER A 65 10.45 3.81 -4.35
CA SER A 65 9.78 4.76 -3.47
C SER A 65 10.34 4.73 -2.03
N PHE A 66 10.69 3.54 -1.50
CA PHE A 66 11.39 3.43 -0.22
C PHE A 66 12.80 4.00 -0.31
N GLU A 67 13.58 3.59 -1.31
CA GLU A 67 14.93 4.09 -1.52
C GLU A 67 14.97 5.62 -1.66
N LEU A 68 13.99 6.20 -2.34
CA LEU A 68 13.87 7.65 -2.46
C LEU A 68 13.51 8.32 -1.13
N ALA A 69 12.60 7.74 -0.35
CA ALA A 69 12.23 8.23 0.97
C ALA A 69 13.43 8.20 1.93
N GLU A 70 14.17 7.12 1.96
CA GLU A 70 15.38 6.91 2.76
C GLU A 70 16.47 7.95 2.42
N LYS A 71 16.77 8.10 1.13
CA LYS A 71 17.74 9.11 0.65
C LYS A 71 17.32 10.54 0.97
N ARG A 72 16.03 10.85 0.95
CA ARG A 72 15.52 12.19 1.33
C ARG A 72 15.64 12.45 2.83
N LEU A 73 15.59 11.41 3.64
CA LEU A 73 15.83 11.49 5.08
C LEU A 73 17.34 11.45 5.45
N SER A 74 18.23 11.31 4.47
CA SER A 74 19.68 11.17 4.62
C SER A 74 20.10 9.87 5.31
N ALA A 75 19.32 8.80 5.19
CA ALA A 75 19.70 7.47 5.64
C ALA A 75 20.72 6.82 4.70
N ASP A 76 21.56 5.94 5.25
CA ASP A 76 22.38 5.02 4.46
C ASP A 76 21.52 3.85 3.97
N VAL A 77 21.59 3.54 2.67
CA VAL A 77 20.69 2.56 2.05
C VAL A 77 21.45 1.37 1.52
N VAL A 78 21.07 0.19 1.99
CA VAL A 78 21.57 -1.10 1.49
C VAL A 78 20.44 -1.83 0.77
N ASN A 79 20.66 -2.21 -0.48
CA ASN A 79 19.66 -2.94 -1.27
C ASN A 79 20.07 -4.40 -1.43
N PHE A 80 19.19 -5.31 -1.02
CA PHE A 80 19.31 -6.75 -1.21
C PHE A 80 18.19 -7.27 -2.11
N ALA A 81 18.56 -8.04 -3.14
CA ALA A 81 17.60 -8.72 -4.03
C ALA A 81 17.84 -10.23 -3.98
N ALA A 82 16.85 -10.99 -3.54
CA ALA A 82 16.95 -12.44 -3.36
C ALA A 82 17.20 -13.22 -4.66
N SER A 83 16.75 -12.69 -5.80
CA SER A 83 16.90 -13.33 -7.12
C SER A 83 18.37 -13.50 -7.58
N SER A 84 19.31 -12.79 -6.94
CA SER A 84 20.75 -12.81 -7.26
C SER A 84 21.63 -13.27 -6.11
N SER A 85 21.07 -13.85 -5.03
CA SER A 85 21.76 -14.05 -3.76
C SER A 85 21.82 -15.51 -3.29
N SER A 86 22.50 -15.73 -2.15
CA SER A 86 22.68 -17.01 -1.45
C SER A 86 21.38 -17.72 -1.03
N VAL A 87 20.21 -17.07 -1.07
CA VAL A 87 18.90 -17.72 -0.86
C VAL A 87 18.68 -18.87 -1.84
N SER A 88 19.23 -18.79 -3.04
CA SER A 88 19.24 -19.88 -4.02
C SER A 88 20.08 -21.09 -3.58
N LYS A 89 20.91 -20.92 -2.53
CA LYS A 89 21.78 -21.96 -1.97
C LYS A 89 21.23 -22.63 -0.71
N GLY A 90 19.96 -22.38 -0.36
CA GLY A 90 19.29 -22.99 0.80
C GLY A 90 19.44 -22.23 2.12
N GLU A 91 19.89 -20.98 2.11
CA GLU A 91 19.97 -20.13 3.31
C GLU A 91 18.56 -19.81 3.82
N THR A 92 18.36 -19.87 5.14
CA THR A 92 17.06 -19.55 5.75
C THR A 92 16.82 -18.02 5.77
N LEU A 93 15.55 -17.61 5.89
CA LEU A 93 15.19 -16.19 6.01
C LEU A 93 15.91 -15.52 7.20
N ILE A 94 15.98 -16.22 8.35
CA ILE A 94 16.66 -15.71 9.56
C ILE A 94 18.14 -15.54 9.31
N ASP A 95 18.80 -16.52 8.71
CA ASP A 95 20.25 -16.44 8.46
C ASP A 95 20.59 -15.30 7.50
N THR A 96 19.81 -15.16 6.41
CA THR A 96 19.98 -14.06 5.47
C THR A 96 19.84 -12.70 6.16
N VAL A 97 18.79 -12.52 6.98
CA VAL A 97 18.57 -11.24 7.67
C VAL A 97 19.62 -11.01 8.74
N ASN A 98 20.04 -12.03 9.52
CA ASN A 98 21.08 -11.89 10.53
C ASN A 98 22.43 -11.52 9.93
N ASN A 99 22.79 -12.08 8.76
CA ASN A 99 24.00 -11.70 8.04
C ASN A 99 23.98 -10.21 7.64
N ILE A 100 22.83 -9.71 7.19
CA ILE A 100 22.64 -8.28 6.87
C ILE A 100 22.74 -7.42 8.14
N LEU A 101 22.09 -7.83 9.22
CA LEU A 101 22.10 -7.09 10.50
C LEU A 101 23.49 -7.07 11.16
N ALA A 102 24.32 -8.09 10.94
CA ALA A 102 25.70 -8.13 11.42
C ALA A 102 26.56 -6.98 10.85
N MET A 103 26.17 -6.41 9.71
CA MET A 103 26.78 -5.22 9.10
C MET A 103 26.29 -3.90 9.73
N LYS A 104 25.67 -3.95 10.92
CA LYS A 104 25.15 -2.79 11.67
C LYS A 104 23.99 -2.08 10.98
N VAL A 105 23.11 -2.84 10.36
CA VAL A 105 21.83 -2.32 9.84
C VAL A 105 20.85 -2.10 11.00
N ASP A 106 20.18 -0.97 10.97
CA ASP A 106 19.31 -0.48 12.04
C ASP A 106 17.83 -0.79 11.79
N MET A 107 17.41 -0.76 10.53
CA MET A 107 16.02 -0.97 10.12
C MET A 107 15.96 -1.83 8.85
N VAL A 108 14.94 -2.65 8.76
CA VAL A 108 14.68 -3.52 7.61
C VAL A 108 13.36 -3.15 6.96
N VAL A 109 13.39 -2.82 5.68
CA VAL A 109 12.20 -2.73 4.82
C VAL A 109 12.10 -4.04 4.04
N MET A 110 11.09 -4.85 4.34
CA MET A 110 10.99 -6.19 3.78
C MET A 110 9.75 -6.39 2.91
N ARG A 111 9.96 -7.03 1.76
CA ARG A 111 8.89 -7.54 0.90
C ARG A 111 9.08 -9.04 0.68
N HIS A 112 8.04 -9.84 0.96
CA HIS A 112 8.15 -11.29 0.96
C HIS A 112 6.94 -11.96 0.25
N PRO A 113 7.10 -13.10 -0.46
CA PRO A 113 6.00 -13.81 -1.08
C PRO A 113 5.07 -14.50 -0.06
N TYR A 114 5.55 -14.82 1.14
CA TYR A 114 4.75 -15.47 2.17
C TYR A 114 4.20 -14.50 3.21
N ALA A 115 2.92 -14.65 3.52
CA ALA A 115 2.25 -13.92 4.57
C ALA A 115 2.88 -14.18 5.94
N GLY A 116 3.00 -13.14 6.78
CA GLY A 116 3.53 -13.27 8.13
C GLY A 116 5.06 -13.30 8.26
N ALA A 117 5.81 -13.17 7.17
CA ALA A 117 7.27 -13.16 7.22
C ALA A 117 7.83 -12.04 8.11
N GLY A 118 7.20 -10.85 8.09
CA GLY A 118 7.56 -9.74 8.98
C GLY A 118 7.29 -10.06 10.46
N GLN A 119 6.13 -10.63 10.77
CA GLN A 119 5.77 -11.06 12.12
C GLN A 119 6.69 -12.14 12.64
N PHE A 120 7.10 -13.08 11.77
CA PHE A 120 8.07 -14.10 12.13
C PHE A 120 9.41 -13.46 12.51
N LEU A 121 9.96 -12.60 11.66
CA LEU A 121 11.23 -11.94 11.92
C LEU A 121 11.21 -11.04 13.15
N SER A 122 10.11 -10.31 13.42
CA SER A 122 10.02 -9.38 14.56
C SER A 122 10.21 -10.06 15.93
N ARG A 123 10.03 -11.38 15.99
CA ARG A 123 10.26 -12.20 17.19
C ARG A 123 11.71 -12.65 17.35
N HIS A 124 12.52 -12.51 16.30
CA HIS A 124 13.88 -13.08 16.26
C HIS A 124 14.99 -12.04 16.11
N ILE A 125 14.65 -10.81 15.70
CA ILE A 125 15.63 -9.75 15.45
C ILE A 125 15.31 -8.49 16.27
N LYS A 126 16.34 -7.70 16.55
CA LYS A 126 16.20 -6.43 17.28
C LYS A 126 15.92 -5.23 16.37
N ALA A 127 16.27 -5.31 15.08
CA ALA A 127 16.05 -4.22 14.14
C ALA A 127 14.55 -3.95 13.93
N GLN A 128 14.21 -2.70 13.66
CA GLN A 128 12.85 -2.34 13.30
C GLN A 128 12.50 -2.88 11.91
N ILE A 129 11.24 -3.26 11.71
CA ILE A 129 10.77 -3.85 10.45
C ILE A 129 9.62 -3.02 9.88
N VAL A 130 9.71 -2.72 8.59
CA VAL A 130 8.61 -2.16 7.79
C VAL A 130 8.20 -3.19 6.74
N ASN A 131 6.94 -3.61 6.77
CA ASN A 131 6.36 -4.50 5.76
C ASN A 131 6.08 -3.72 4.46
N ALA A 132 6.84 -4.02 3.41
CA ALA A 132 6.64 -3.49 2.06
C ALA A 132 5.75 -4.38 1.18
N GLY A 133 5.00 -5.29 1.81
CA GLY A 133 4.05 -6.22 1.23
C GLY A 133 4.44 -7.68 1.40
N ASP A 134 3.56 -8.50 2.00
CA ASP A 134 3.77 -9.90 2.25
C ASP A 134 2.60 -10.77 1.73
N GLY A 135 2.87 -11.68 0.80
CA GLY A 135 1.89 -12.59 0.21
C GLY A 135 0.62 -11.88 -0.28
N ALA A 136 -0.54 -12.43 0.05
CA ALA A 136 -1.86 -11.81 -0.11
C ALA A 136 -2.38 -11.18 1.21
N HIS A 137 -1.49 -10.95 2.21
CA HIS A 137 -1.85 -10.56 3.57
C HIS A 137 -1.97 -9.03 3.70
N GLU A 138 -0.85 -8.29 3.78
CA GLU A 138 -0.89 -6.84 3.97
C GLU A 138 0.17 -6.07 3.18
N HIS A 139 -0.13 -4.80 2.92
CA HIS A 139 0.79 -3.78 2.41
C HIS A 139 0.49 -2.44 3.11
N PRO A 140 0.90 -2.27 4.37
CA PRO A 140 0.45 -1.17 5.21
C PRO A 140 0.75 0.21 4.62
N THR A 141 1.96 0.43 4.07
CA THR A 141 2.30 1.73 3.48
C THR A 141 1.50 2.05 2.21
N GLN A 142 0.93 1.04 1.53
CA GLN A 142 0.02 1.29 0.40
C GLN A 142 -1.34 1.77 0.90
N ALA A 143 -1.91 1.13 1.93
CA ALA A 143 -3.18 1.57 2.50
C ALA A 143 -3.08 2.96 3.13
N LEU A 144 -1.97 3.25 3.80
CA LEU A 144 -1.71 4.58 4.36
C LEU A 144 -1.64 5.66 3.27
N LEU A 145 -0.90 5.43 2.17
CA LEU A 145 -0.83 6.42 1.09
C LEU A 145 -2.16 6.58 0.35
N ASP A 146 -2.94 5.50 0.20
CA ASP A 146 -4.26 5.54 -0.42
C ASP A 146 -5.22 6.38 0.44
N ALA A 147 -5.30 6.11 1.74
CA ALA A 147 -6.13 6.87 2.67
C ALA A 147 -5.66 8.33 2.82
N PHE A 148 -4.35 8.56 2.84
CA PHE A 148 -3.77 9.90 2.83
C PHE A 148 -4.16 10.69 1.57
N SER A 149 -4.14 10.04 0.39
CA SER A 149 -4.54 10.66 -0.88
C SER A 149 -6.02 11.03 -0.88
N ILE A 150 -6.88 10.20 -0.29
CA ILE A 150 -8.31 10.50 -0.09
C ILE A 150 -8.47 11.72 0.82
N ARG A 151 -7.76 11.75 1.97
CA ARG A 151 -7.78 12.91 2.88
C ARG A 151 -7.34 14.19 2.20
N GLN A 152 -6.25 14.16 1.44
CA GLN A 152 -5.74 15.31 0.70
C GLN A 152 -6.76 15.85 -0.32
N LYS A 153 -7.50 14.97 -0.98
CA LYS A 153 -8.45 15.35 -2.03
C LYS A 153 -9.82 15.76 -1.49
N LEU A 154 -10.31 15.12 -0.43
CA LEU A 154 -11.66 15.29 0.11
C LEU A 154 -11.71 15.97 1.49
N GLY A 155 -10.56 16.36 2.06
CA GLY A 155 -10.43 16.96 3.38
C GLY A 155 -10.53 15.97 4.54
N SER A 156 -11.26 14.86 4.38
CA SER A 156 -11.45 13.84 5.41
C SER A 156 -11.67 12.47 4.77
N VAL A 157 -11.29 11.42 5.49
CA VAL A 157 -11.62 10.02 5.17
C VAL A 157 -12.93 9.60 5.86
N ALA A 158 -13.19 10.14 7.06
CA ALA A 158 -14.37 9.79 7.84
C ALA A 158 -15.67 10.13 7.09
N GLY A 159 -16.60 9.18 7.08
CA GLY A 159 -17.89 9.28 6.42
C GLY A 159 -17.84 9.16 4.90
N LYS A 160 -16.65 8.98 4.29
CA LYS A 160 -16.55 8.77 2.84
C LYS A 160 -16.88 7.33 2.47
N LYS A 161 -17.47 7.16 1.30
CA LYS A 161 -17.83 5.87 0.71
C LYS A 161 -16.76 5.46 -0.28
N VAL A 162 -16.04 4.39 0.02
CA VAL A 162 -14.94 3.90 -0.82
C VAL A 162 -15.29 2.52 -1.35
N VAL A 163 -15.28 2.35 -2.67
CA VAL A 163 -15.38 1.04 -3.31
C VAL A 163 -14.01 0.55 -3.76
N ILE A 164 -13.69 -0.69 -3.44
CA ILE A 164 -12.50 -1.40 -3.91
C ILE A 164 -12.97 -2.40 -4.96
N VAL A 165 -12.53 -2.21 -6.21
CA VAL A 165 -13.04 -2.98 -7.36
C VAL A 165 -11.96 -3.91 -7.90
N GLY A 166 -12.30 -5.18 -8.10
CA GLY A 166 -11.47 -6.11 -8.86
C GLY A 166 -11.11 -7.40 -8.16
N ASP A 167 -9.84 -7.78 -8.21
CA ASP A 167 -9.31 -9.01 -7.61
C ASP A 167 -9.05 -8.82 -6.11
N ILE A 168 -10.10 -8.99 -5.32
CA ILE A 168 -10.03 -8.86 -3.86
C ILE A 168 -9.31 -10.07 -3.24
N LEU A 169 -9.53 -11.25 -3.82
CA LEU A 169 -9.04 -12.54 -3.28
C LEU A 169 -7.50 -12.60 -3.19
N HIS A 170 -6.80 -12.10 -4.21
CA HIS A 170 -5.34 -12.16 -4.28
C HIS A 170 -4.66 -10.83 -3.89
N SER A 171 -5.46 -9.81 -3.48
CA SER A 171 -4.96 -8.46 -3.25
C SER A 171 -4.66 -8.17 -1.78
N ARG A 172 -3.38 -8.16 -1.41
CA ARG A 172 -2.93 -7.61 -0.12
C ARG A 172 -3.31 -6.13 0.08
N VAL A 173 -3.45 -5.38 -1.03
CA VAL A 173 -3.84 -3.96 -1.00
C VAL A 173 -5.30 -3.83 -0.58
N ALA A 174 -6.19 -4.72 -1.04
CA ALA A 174 -7.60 -4.70 -0.65
C ALA A 174 -7.75 -4.84 0.88
N ILE A 175 -7.10 -5.85 1.47
CA ILE A 175 -7.21 -6.10 2.92
C ILE A 175 -6.67 -4.93 3.74
N SER A 176 -5.47 -4.44 3.42
CA SER A 176 -4.91 -3.30 4.14
C SER A 176 -5.76 -2.02 3.98
N ASN A 177 -6.33 -1.77 2.78
CA ASN A 177 -7.23 -0.63 2.58
C ASN A 177 -8.53 -0.77 3.38
N ILE A 178 -9.16 -1.96 3.41
CA ILE A 178 -10.36 -2.21 4.22
C ILE A 178 -10.08 -1.83 5.68
N LEU A 179 -9.00 -2.37 6.26
CA LEU A 179 -8.65 -2.13 7.65
C LEU A 179 -8.33 -0.65 7.93
N CYS A 180 -7.56 0.00 7.05
CA CYS A 180 -7.16 1.39 7.22
C CYS A 180 -8.36 2.35 7.13
N LEU A 181 -9.16 2.19 6.09
CA LEU A 181 -10.30 3.06 5.82
C LEU A 181 -11.38 2.94 6.92
N GLN A 182 -11.63 1.73 7.41
CA GLN A 182 -12.58 1.52 8.52
C GLN A 182 -12.08 2.15 9.83
N LYS A 183 -10.78 2.02 10.16
CA LYS A 183 -10.18 2.70 11.33
C LYS A 183 -10.33 4.22 11.25
N LEU A 184 -10.31 4.78 10.04
CA LEU A 184 -10.52 6.21 9.79
C LEU A 184 -12.00 6.61 9.66
N GLY A 185 -12.94 5.66 9.80
CA GLY A 185 -14.37 5.91 9.78
C GLY A 185 -15.01 6.03 8.39
N ALA A 186 -14.39 5.48 7.35
CA ALA A 186 -15.01 5.35 6.03
C ALA A 186 -15.97 4.16 5.96
N GLU A 187 -16.98 4.25 5.09
CA GLU A 187 -17.77 3.11 4.64
C GLU A 187 -17.05 2.42 3.46
N VAL A 188 -16.83 1.12 3.57
CA VAL A 188 -16.11 0.35 2.55
C VAL A 188 -17.03 -0.66 1.88
N MET A 189 -16.95 -0.72 0.57
CA MET A 189 -17.59 -1.73 -0.28
C MET A 189 -16.52 -2.42 -1.13
N VAL A 190 -16.67 -3.71 -1.37
CA VAL A 190 -15.88 -4.46 -2.36
C VAL A 190 -16.78 -4.81 -3.54
N CYS A 191 -16.25 -4.71 -4.76
CA CYS A 191 -16.97 -5.02 -5.98
C CYS A 191 -16.11 -5.85 -6.94
N GLY A 192 -16.69 -6.89 -7.52
CA GLY A 192 -16.00 -7.75 -8.48
C GLY A 192 -16.75 -9.04 -8.79
N PRO A 193 -16.17 -9.91 -9.64
CA PRO A 193 -16.70 -11.25 -9.89
C PRO A 193 -16.79 -12.06 -8.60
N THR A 194 -17.85 -12.85 -8.43
CA THR A 194 -18.02 -13.71 -7.24
C THR A 194 -16.82 -14.61 -6.98
N THR A 195 -16.14 -15.06 -8.03
CA THR A 195 -14.93 -15.88 -7.96
C THR A 195 -13.69 -15.17 -7.44
N LEU A 196 -13.67 -13.83 -7.50
CA LEU A 196 -12.56 -12.99 -7.04
C LEU A 196 -12.86 -12.27 -5.71
N ILE A 197 -14.00 -12.56 -5.09
CA ILE A 197 -14.35 -12.04 -3.77
C ILE A 197 -14.27 -13.17 -2.75
N PRO A 198 -13.48 -13.04 -1.67
CA PRO A 198 -13.40 -14.05 -0.61
C PRO A 198 -14.77 -14.30 0.01
N LYS A 199 -15.14 -15.56 0.17
CA LYS A 199 -16.48 -15.99 0.67
C LYS A 199 -16.93 -15.30 1.95
N TYR A 200 -16.00 -15.01 2.85
CA TYR A 200 -16.29 -14.43 4.17
C TYR A 200 -15.83 -12.98 4.32
N ILE A 201 -15.59 -12.27 3.21
CA ILE A 201 -15.07 -10.89 3.27
C ILE A 201 -16.00 -9.94 4.05
N SER A 202 -17.31 -10.19 4.03
CA SER A 202 -18.30 -9.42 4.79
C SER A 202 -18.09 -9.47 6.31
N SER A 203 -17.38 -10.51 6.83
CA SER A 203 -17.01 -10.55 8.24
C SER A 203 -16.04 -9.44 8.67
N LEU A 204 -15.39 -8.79 7.70
CA LEU A 204 -14.59 -7.58 7.93
C LEU A 204 -15.47 -6.31 7.99
N GLY A 205 -16.80 -6.41 7.99
CA GLY A 205 -17.69 -5.26 8.06
C GLY A 205 -17.84 -4.48 6.75
N VAL A 206 -17.46 -5.06 5.61
CA VAL A 206 -17.60 -4.44 4.29
C VAL A 206 -18.89 -4.86 3.58
N LYS A 207 -19.44 -3.96 2.76
CA LYS A 207 -20.52 -4.29 1.81
C LYS A 207 -19.93 -5.03 0.61
N VAL A 208 -20.70 -5.94 0.03
CA VAL A 208 -20.34 -6.68 -1.20
C VAL A 208 -21.34 -6.33 -2.30
N GLU A 209 -20.84 -5.98 -3.46
CA GLU A 209 -21.62 -5.72 -4.66
C GLU A 209 -20.96 -6.40 -5.87
N HIS A 210 -21.78 -6.88 -6.80
CA HIS A 210 -21.29 -7.53 -8.02
C HIS A 210 -21.62 -6.70 -9.28
N ASP A 211 -22.43 -5.66 -9.15
CA ASP A 211 -22.76 -4.71 -10.21
C ASP A 211 -21.86 -3.47 -10.08
N LEU A 212 -20.98 -3.29 -11.07
CA LEU A 212 -20.04 -2.16 -11.08
C LEU A 212 -20.74 -0.81 -11.06
N ILE A 213 -21.81 -0.66 -11.84
CA ILE A 213 -22.51 0.63 -11.95
C ILE A 213 -23.19 1.01 -10.63
N LYS A 214 -23.80 0.04 -9.94
CA LYS A 214 -24.35 0.28 -8.60
C LYS A 214 -23.29 0.67 -7.60
N ALA A 215 -22.14 -0.04 -7.61
CA ALA A 215 -21.03 0.24 -6.72
C ALA A 215 -20.44 1.64 -6.96
N LEU A 216 -20.26 2.05 -8.23
CA LEU A 216 -19.72 3.35 -8.58
C LEU A 216 -20.71 4.50 -8.26
N ASN A 217 -22.01 4.32 -8.46
CA ASN A 217 -23.01 5.32 -8.08
C ASN A 217 -23.15 5.48 -6.56
N TRP A 218 -22.79 4.46 -5.78
CA TRP A 218 -22.79 4.54 -4.32
C TRP A 218 -21.56 5.28 -3.76
N CYS A 219 -20.38 5.14 -4.38
CA CYS A 219 -19.11 5.57 -3.80
C CYS A 219 -18.76 7.04 -4.07
N ASP A 220 -17.87 7.61 -3.26
CA ASP A 220 -17.17 8.88 -3.49
C ASP A 220 -15.79 8.62 -4.11
N VAL A 221 -15.22 7.46 -3.83
CA VAL A 221 -13.89 7.03 -4.29
C VAL A 221 -13.96 5.60 -4.80
N ALA A 222 -13.45 5.36 -6.00
CA ALA A 222 -13.25 4.04 -6.58
C ALA A 222 -11.76 3.70 -6.63
N ASN A 223 -11.32 2.70 -5.86
CA ASN A 223 -9.98 2.14 -5.92
C ASN A 223 -9.99 0.90 -6.81
N MET A 224 -9.55 1.07 -8.07
CA MET A 224 -9.52 0.01 -9.07
C MET A 224 -8.28 -0.85 -8.87
N LEU A 225 -8.47 -2.14 -8.55
CA LEU A 225 -7.36 -3.05 -8.33
C LEU A 225 -6.86 -3.66 -9.64
N ARG A 226 -5.57 -3.89 -9.68
CA ARG A 226 -4.94 -4.67 -10.75
C ARG A 226 -5.38 -6.13 -10.69
N ILE A 227 -5.70 -6.73 -11.84
CA ILE A 227 -5.84 -8.18 -11.96
C ILE A 227 -4.45 -8.81 -11.90
N GLN A 228 -4.23 -9.68 -10.91
CA GLN A 228 -2.92 -10.27 -10.61
C GLN A 228 -2.81 -11.67 -11.24
N LEU A 229 -2.71 -11.73 -12.58
CA LEU A 229 -2.63 -12.99 -13.33
C LEU A 229 -1.48 -13.89 -12.86
N GLU A 230 -0.37 -13.28 -12.42
CA GLU A 230 0.79 -13.98 -11.91
C GLU A 230 0.57 -14.70 -10.56
N ARG A 231 -0.56 -14.46 -9.89
CA ARG A 231 -0.95 -15.09 -8.62
C ARG A 231 -2.13 -16.04 -8.75
N GLN A 232 -2.65 -16.20 -9.96
CA GLN A 232 -3.81 -17.02 -10.23
C GLN A 232 -3.34 -18.38 -10.78
N ASP A 233 -3.47 -19.43 -9.96
CA ASP A 233 -3.14 -20.80 -10.37
C ASP A 233 -4.22 -21.41 -11.30
N ILE A 234 -5.42 -20.83 -11.29
CA ILE A 234 -6.58 -21.23 -12.12
C ILE A 234 -7.24 -19.98 -12.73
N LYS A 235 -8.06 -20.19 -13.74
CA LYS A 235 -8.86 -19.11 -14.34
C LYS A 235 -10.08 -18.82 -13.45
N TYR A 236 -10.14 -17.63 -12.88
CA TYR A 236 -11.27 -17.15 -12.07
C TYR A 236 -12.35 -16.43 -12.86
N PHE A 237 -12.07 -16.13 -14.13
CA PHE A 237 -13.01 -15.53 -15.10
C PHE A 237 -12.63 -15.99 -16.51
N PRO A 238 -13.57 -15.97 -17.48
CA PRO A 238 -13.36 -16.58 -18.80
C PRO A 238 -12.25 -15.91 -19.62
N SER A 239 -12.18 -14.58 -19.61
CA SER A 239 -11.15 -13.82 -20.34
C SER A 239 -10.96 -12.41 -19.78
N LEU A 240 -9.78 -11.80 -20.02
CA LEU A 240 -9.53 -10.39 -19.69
C LEU A 240 -10.49 -9.44 -20.41
N ARG A 241 -10.92 -9.79 -21.63
CA ARG A 241 -11.90 -9.00 -22.38
C ARG A 241 -13.26 -8.97 -21.67
N GLU A 242 -13.73 -10.12 -21.21
CA GLU A 242 -14.99 -10.21 -20.47
C GLU A 242 -14.90 -9.49 -19.11
N TYR A 243 -13.79 -9.65 -18.40
CA TYR A 243 -13.54 -8.87 -17.19
C TYR A 243 -13.61 -7.37 -17.46
N ALA A 244 -12.93 -6.88 -18.51
CA ALA A 244 -12.90 -5.47 -18.88
C ALA A 244 -14.30 -4.95 -19.27
N MET A 245 -15.11 -5.77 -19.92
CA MET A 245 -16.51 -5.42 -20.26
C MET A 245 -17.41 -5.28 -19.03
N MET A 246 -17.23 -6.12 -18.00
CA MET A 246 -18.08 -6.15 -16.81
C MET A 246 -17.58 -5.25 -15.67
N TYR A 247 -16.27 -5.14 -15.49
CA TYR A 247 -15.63 -4.48 -14.33
C TYR A 247 -14.58 -3.44 -14.69
N GLY A 248 -14.28 -3.25 -15.97
CA GLY A 248 -13.37 -2.21 -16.44
C GLY A 248 -14.03 -0.83 -16.41
N LEU A 249 -13.35 0.13 -15.78
CA LEU A 249 -13.80 1.52 -15.74
C LEU A 249 -13.31 2.25 -17.00
N ASN A 250 -14.26 2.69 -17.81
CA ASN A 250 -14.04 3.49 -19.02
C ASN A 250 -14.73 4.86 -18.93
N LYS A 251 -14.43 5.74 -19.87
CA LYS A 251 -14.97 7.11 -19.87
C LYS A 251 -16.49 7.16 -20.05
N GLN A 252 -17.06 6.21 -20.81
CA GLN A 252 -18.52 6.13 -20.99
C GLN A 252 -19.22 5.83 -19.66
N ILE A 253 -18.72 4.85 -18.91
CA ILE A 253 -19.23 4.54 -17.56
C ILE A 253 -19.03 5.75 -16.66
N LEU A 254 -17.82 6.33 -16.60
CA LEU A 254 -17.54 7.46 -15.73
C LEU A 254 -18.47 8.65 -15.98
N ASN A 255 -18.77 8.95 -17.25
CA ASN A 255 -19.67 10.03 -17.64
C ASN A 255 -21.15 9.71 -17.39
N SER A 256 -21.52 8.45 -17.23
CA SER A 256 -22.92 8.03 -16.96
C SER A 256 -23.28 8.02 -15.47
N LEU A 257 -22.29 8.23 -14.57
CA LEU A 257 -22.54 8.23 -13.14
C LEU A 257 -23.36 9.44 -12.70
N VAL A 258 -24.16 9.26 -11.66
CA VAL A 258 -25.03 10.33 -11.11
C VAL A 258 -24.23 11.41 -10.37
N LYS A 259 -22.97 11.16 -10.04
CA LYS A 259 -22.05 12.11 -9.40
C LYS A 259 -20.61 11.88 -9.83
N GLU A 260 -19.79 12.90 -9.69
CA GLU A 260 -18.35 12.75 -9.87
C GLU A 260 -17.74 11.92 -8.74
N ILE A 261 -16.83 11.03 -9.10
CA ILE A 261 -16.07 10.19 -8.17
C ILE A 261 -14.57 10.40 -8.38
N ILE A 262 -13.78 10.11 -7.34
CA ILE A 262 -12.33 10.02 -7.44
C ILE A 262 -11.94 8.62 -7.86
N VAL A 263 -11.01 8.53 -8.82
CA VAL A 263 -10.48 7.27 -9.31
C VAL A 263 -9.05 7.07 -8.82
N MET A 264 -8.79 5.93 -8.20
CA MET A 264 -7.51 5.50 -7.65
C MET A 264 -7.09 4.16 -8.23
N HIS A 265 -5.79 3.88 -8.20
CA HIS A 265 -5.24 2.59 -8.59
C HIS A 265 -3.86 2.37 -7.94
N PRO A 266 -3.59 1.26 -7.24
CA PRO A 266 -2.31 1.02 -6.55
C PRO A 266 -1.14 0.75 -7.51
N GLY A 267 -1.44 0.58 -8.81
CA GLY A 267 -0.47 0.27 -9.87
C GLY A 267 0.19 -1.11 -9.78
N PRO A 268 0.82 -1.58 -10.90
CA PRO A 268 0.75 -1.03 -12.24
C PRO A 268 -0.63 -1.16 -12.86
N ILE A 269 -0.98 -0.27 -13.77
CA ILE A 269 -2.25 -0.33 -14.49
C ILE A 269 -2.11 -1.30 -15.67
N ASN A 270 -3.04 -2.24 -15.84
CA ASN A 270 -3.26 -2.92 -17.10
C ASN A 270 -4.28 -2.10 -17.90
N ARG A 271 -3.76 -1.13 -18.69
CA ARG A 271 -4.61 -0.22 -19.46
C ARG A 271 -5.53 -0.99 -20.43
N GLY A 272 -6.83 -0.68 -20.38
CA GLY A 272 -7.85 -1.39 -21.15
C GLY A 272 -8.41 -2.65 -20.47
N VAL A 273 -7.95 -2.99 -19.27
CA VAL A 273 -8.49 -4.08 -18.44
C VAL A 273 -9.28 -3.53 -17.26
N GLU A 274 -8.59 -3.05 -16.21
CA GLU A 274 -9.26 -2.49 -15.03
C GLU A 274 -9.72 -1.05 -15.25
N ILE A 275 -8.94 -0.32 -16.05
CA ILE A 275 -9.18 1.09 -16.33
C ILE A 275 -8.66 1.44 -17.72
N THR A 276 -9.40 2.24 -18.48
CA THR A 276 -8.95 2.74 -19.78
C THR A 276 -7.98 3.91 -19.64
N SER A 277 -7.19 4.18 -20.69
CA SER A 277 -6.18 5.25 -20.65
C SER A 277 -6.78 6.63 -20.43
N ASP A 278 -7.90 6.93 -21.08
CA ASP A 278 -8.62 8.19 -20.96
C ASP A 278 -9.19 8.45 -19.55
N VAL A 279 -9.51 7.40 -18.80
CA VAL A 279 -9.90 7.50 -17.39
C VAL A 279 -8.68 7.63 -16.49
N ALA A 280 -7.64 6.81 -16.71
CA ALA A 280 -6.40 6.87 -15.93
C ALA A 280 -5.72 8.25 -16.01
N ASP A 281 -5.85 8.93 -17.14
CA ASP A 281 -5.26 10.24 -17.42
C ASP A 281 -6.29 11.40 -17.25
N SER A 282 -7.47 11.12 -16.67
CA SER A 282 -8.54 12.10 -16.45
C SER A 282 -8.32 12.95 -15.20
N LYS A 283 -9.11 14.03 -15.04
CA LYS A 283 -9.09 14.91 -13.86
C LYS A 283 -9.62 14.23 -12.59
N GLN A 284 -10.43 13.18 -12.71
CA GLN A 284 -10.92 12.39 -11.60
C GLN A 284 -9.87 11.40 -11.07
N SER A 285 -8.85 11.09 -11.87
CA SER A 285 -7.76 10.19 -11.49
C SER A 285 -6.74 10.89 -10.61
N ILE A 286 -6.45 10.32 -9.46
CA ILE A 286 -5.38 10.79 -8.55
C ILE A 286 -4.23 9.78 -8.44
N ILE A 287 -4.04 8.97 -9.48
CA ILE A 287 -3.05 7.87 -9.48
C ILE A 287 -1.62 8.40 -9.34
N LEU A 288 -1.29 9.52 -9.97
CA LEU A 288 0.05 10.10 -9.86
C LEU A 288 0.26 10.79 -8.50
N GLU A 289 -0.79 11.39 -7.93
CA GLU A 289 -0.77 11.91 -6.57
C GLU A 289 -0.55 10.79 -5.53
N GLN A 290 -1.13 9.60 -5.74
CA GLN A 290 -0.85 8.43 -4.90
C GLN A 290 0.66 8.07 -4.92
N VAL A 291 1.31 8.16 -6.08
CA VAL A 291 2.76 7.88 -6.19
C VAL A 291 3.58 8.90 -5.39
N GLU A 292 3.28 10.17 -5.51
CA GLU A 292 3.94 11.25 -4.75
C GLU A 292 3.70 11.10 -3.25
N ASN A 293 2.45 10.95 -2.85
CA ASN A 293 2.04 10.75 -1.45
C ASN A 293 2.69 9.49 -0.85
N GLY A 294 2.96 8.47 -1.68
CA GLY A 294 3.67 7.28 -1.27
C GLY A 294 5.08 7.55 -0.78
N VAL A 295 5.77 8.53 -1.32
CA VAL A 295 7.11 8.92 -0.83
C VAL A 295 6.99 9.61 0.52
N ALA A 296 6.05 10.57 0.67
CA ALA A 296 5.83 11.30 1.91
C ALA A 296 5.43 10.36 3.08
N ILE A 297 4.50 9.43 2.83
CA ILE A 297 4.07 8.42 3.82
C ILE A 297 5.25 7.52 4.24
N ARG A 298 6.08 7.07 3.30
CA ARG A 298 7.25 6.24 3.63
C ARG A 298 8.30 7.02 4.41
N MET A 299 8.52 8.30 4.09
CA MET A 299 9.37 9.18 4.90
C MET A 299 8.82 9.29 6.33
N ALA A 300 7.52 9.51 6.51
CA ALA A 300 6.88 9.62 7.82
C ALA A 300 7.02 8.32 8.63
N VAL A 301 6.73 7.17 8.03
CA VAL A 301 6.85 5.87 8.70
C VAL A 301 8.29 5.59 9.14
N LEU A 302 9.26 5.78 8.25
CA LEU A 302 10.67 5.55 8.57
C LEU A 302 11.16 6.49 9.68
N TYR A 303 10.80 7.76 9.61
CA TYR A 303 11.15 8.77 10.61
C TYR A 303 10.55 8.43 12.00
N LEU A 304 9.25 8.16 12.05
CA LEU A 304 8.55 7.88 13.31
C LEU A 304 9.02 6.57 13.97
N LEU A 305 9.33 5.55 13.18
CA LEU A 305 9.91 4.33 13.72
C LEU A 305 11.32 4.59 14.25
N ALA A 306 12.18 5.25 13.47
CA ALA A 306 13.54 5.54 13.88
C ALA A 306 13.63 6.39 15.17
N SER A 307 12.66 7.31 15.39
CA SER A 307 12.60 8.13 16.61
C SER A 307 12.30 7.35 17.89
N GLN A 308 11.94 6.06 17.78
CA GLN A 308 11.70 5.17 18.91
C GLN A 308 12.90 4.32 19.30
N ARG A 309 14.06 4.55 18.66
CA ARG A 309 15.31 3.83 19.01
C ARG A 309 15.83 4.40 20.33
N ASP A 310 16.14 3.50 21.25
CA ASP A 310 16.83 3.78 22.51
C ASP A 310 18.32 4.00 22.26
#